data_46ca73395f55fdab235fc7656e6fac8e
#
_entry.id   46ca73395f55fdab235fc7656e6fac8e
#
_cell.length_a   1.000
_cell.length_b   1.000
_cell.length_c   1.000
_cell.angle_alpha   90.00
_cell.angle_beta   90.00
_cell.angle_gamma   90.00
#
_symmetry.space_group_name_H-M   'P 1'
#
loop_
_entity.id
_entity.type
_entity.pdbx_description
1 polymer ?
#
loop_
_entity_poly.entity_id
_entity_poly.type
_entity_poly.pdbx_seq_one_letter_code
_entity_poly.pdbx_strand_id
1 'polypeptide(L)'
;MTLLTQLTDRAAVQEAIDEFVALGRTAFLTRYGFGKSRDYLVRDPRTGTDCDSKAIAGVAFGKQYPNEGPLSPDRFSGGEATVVPVLTALGYSIIRIGEDWTEDEVVATVVDYFEMLRAESQGLAYNKSAHNAALRKQLKGRSKSSVELKHQNISAVLAALGLPYIQGYKPRGNTQLLLRKSVQAYVLKQHAIVGSIVDAMEEVKQPREKAFLAALVDPPSPKAFAESALPVFRQRLPRKLDYAARDEANRKLGRAGEQWAIGFEQQRLTALGHPELFQGLDWVADTQGDGAGYDILSFEHDGQSRFIEVKTTNSGIASPFLVSHNELEFSREAGNQFYLYRVFQFRNEPRLFTLRGDLTQHVYLKPMDYRASFLRVLSP
;
A
#
# COMPACT_ATOMS: atom_id res chain seq x y z
N MET A 1 21.54 -16.99 40.82
CA MET A 1 22.02 -16.77 39.44
C MET A 1 21.19 -17.67 38.53
N THR A 2 20.68 -17.15 37.45
CA THR A 2 19.93 -17.94 36.47
C THR A 2 20.91 -18.79 35.66
N LEU A 3 20.56 -20.02 35.28
CA LEU A 3 21.41 -20.90 34.45
C LEU A 3 21.90 -20.20 33.18
N LEU A 4 21.10 -19.28 32.63
CA LEU A 4 21.44 -18.54 31.42
C LEU A 4 22.69 -17.65 31.56
N THR A 5 23.06 -17.21 32.78
CA THR A 5 24.29 -16.41 32.98
C THR A 5 25.58 -17.20 32.73
N GLN A 6 25.49 -18.52 32.61
CA GLN A 6 26.60 -19.39 32.25
C GLN A 6 26.83 -19.46 30.73
N LEU A 7 25.91 -18.93 29.91
CA LEU A 7 26.11 -18.83 28.47
C LEU A 7 27.15 -17.75 28.16
N THR A 8 28.35 -18.18 27.82
CA THR A 8 29.50 -17.32 27.56
C THR A 8 30.14 -17.56 26.19
N ASP A 9 29.70 -18.60 25.49
CA ASP A 9 30.23 -18.94 24.17
C ASP A 9 29.46 -18.26 23.06
N ARG A 10 30.13 -17.34 22.39
CA ARG A 10 29.61 -16.65 21.21
C ARG A 10 29.37 -17.60 20.05
N ALA A 11 30.21 -18.64 19.87
CA ALA A 11 30.04 -19.59 18.76
C ALA A 11 28.76 -20.41 18.94
N ALA A 12 28.42 -20.83 20.13
CA ALA A 12 27.17 -21.52 20.43
C ALA A 12 25.92 -20.67 20.08
N VAL A 13 25.98 -19.37 20.35
CA VAL A 13 24.89 -18.45 19.97
C VAL A 13 24.79 -18.35 18.45
N GLN A 14 25.92 -18.25 17.74
CA GLN A 14 25.92 -18.18 16.30
C GLN A 14 25.38 -19.46 15.65
N GLU A 15 25.75 -20.63 16.16
CA GLU A 15 25.23 -21.92 15.70
C GLU A 15 23.70 -22.02 15.90
N ALA A 16 23.18 -21.49 17.01
CA ALA A 16 21.74 -21.45 17.25
C ALA A 16 21.02 -20.50 16.25
N ILE A 17 21.64 -19.38 15.90
CA ILE A 17 21.14 -18.47 14.87
C ILE A 17 21.18 -19.14 13.49
N ASP A 18 22.27 -19.84 13.16
CA ASP A 18 22.40 -20.53 11.88
C ASP A 18 21.32 -21.61 11.72
N GLU A 19 21.06 -22.36 12.76
CA GLU A 19 19.98 -23.35 12.78
C GLU A 19 18.59 -22.70 12.66
N PHE A 20 18.38 -21.56 13.33
CA PHE A 20 17.14 -20.78 13.21
C PHE A 20 16.90 -20.32 11.77
N VAL A 21 17.94 -19.84 11.10
CA VAL A 21 17.86 -19.39 9.70
C VAL A 21 17.60 -20.56 8.76
N ALA A 22 18.30 -21.69 8.98
CA ALA A 22 18.16 -22.89 8.14
C ALA A 22 16.78 -23.55 8.24
N LEU A 23 16.23 -23.67 9.46
CA LEU A 23 14.92 -24.27 9.68
C LEU A 23 13.75 -23.32 9.37
N GLY A 24 14.00 -22.03 9.51
CA GLY A 24 12.96 -20.99 9.52
C GLY A 24 12.29 -20.86 10.89
N ARG A 25 11.80 -19.63 11.16
CA ARG A 25 11.26 -19.21 12.46
C ARG A 25 10.25 -20.19 13.06
N THR A 26 9.26 -20.59 12.29
CA THR A 26 8.15 -21.42 12.79
C THR A 26 8.64 -22.81 13.18
N ALA A 27 9.41 -23.46 12.32
CA ALA A 27 9.92 -24.80 12.57
C ALA A 27 10.88 -24.83 13.78
N PHE A 28 11.77 -23.83 13.88
CA PHE A 28 12.69 -23.70 15.00
C PHE A 28 11.96 -23.54 16.34
N LEU A 29 11.01 -22.59 16.40
CA LEU A 29 10.25 -22.34 17.64
C LEU A 29 9.43 -23.57 18.06
N THR A 30 8.80 -24.26 17.10
CA THR A 30 8.06 -25.50 17.37
C THR A 30 8.97 -26.60 17.88
N ARG A 31 10.15 -26.78 17.24
CA ARG A 31 11.12 -27.83 17.63
C ARG A 31 11.57 -27.72 19.07
N TYR A 32 11.78 -26.49 19.54
CA TYR A 32 12.33 -26.22 20.88
C TYR A 32 11.26 -25.75 21.90
N GLY A 33 9.99 -25.73 21.51
CA GLY A 33 8.86 -25.40 22.39
C GLY A 33 8.77 -23.92 22.77
N PHE A 34 9.38 -23.03 22.00
CA PHE A 34 9.33 -21.58 22.27
C PHE A 34 8.16 -20.90 21.57
N GLY A 35 7.58 -19.90 22.24
CA GLY A 35 6.69 -18.93 21.63
C GLY A 35 7.46 -17.81 20.92
N LYS A 36 6.75 -17.06 20.07
CA LYS A 36 7.31 -15.85 19.41
C LYS A 36 7.70 -14.82 20.47
N SER A 37 8.88 -14.22 20.31
CA SER A 37 9.32 -13.10 21.15
C SER A 37 8.37 -11.92 21.02
N ARG A 38 8.00 -11.33 22.18
CA ARG A 38 7.10 -10.16 22.25
C ARG A 38 7.86 -8.85 22.34
N ASP A 39 9.02 -8.86 23.04
CA ASP A 39 9.73 -7.64 23.43
C ASP A 39 11.11 -7.52 22.81
N TYR A 40 11.84 -8.63 22.63
CA TYR A 40 13.23 -8.59 22.20
C TYR A 40 13.54 -9.61 21.11
N LEU A 41 14.27 -9.16 20.08
CA LEU A 41 14.89 -10.00 19.06
C LEU A 41 16.42 -9.85 19.16
N VAL A 42 17.17 -10.86 18.72
CA VAL A 42 18.60 -10.79 18.50
C VAL A 42 18.90 -10.76 17.01
N ARG A 43 19.80 -9.87 16.60
CA ARG A 43 20.17 -9.71 15.18
C ARG A 43 21.38 -10.56 14.85
N ASP A 44 21.29 -11.37 13.81
CA ASP A 44 22.45 -12.02 13.21
C ASP A 44 23.40 -10.95 12.62
N PRO A 45 24.64 -10.83 13.10
CA PRO A 45 25.58 -9.82 12.59
C PRO A 45 26.02 -10.07 11.14
N ARG A 46 25.88 -11.30 10.61
CA ARG A 46 26.30 -11.68 9.25
C ARG A 46 25.22 -11.41 8.20
N THR A 47 23.97 -11.75 8.51
CA THR A 47 22.86 -11.66 7.55
C THR A 47 21.89 -10.51 7.85
N GLY A 48 21.94 -9.94 9.05
CA GLY A 48 20.97 -8.95 9.52
C GLY A 48 19.59 -9.54 9.82
N THR A 49 19.47 -10.86 9.91
CA THR A 49 18.22 -11.56 10.25
C THR A 49 17.90 -11.36 11.73
N ASP A 50 16.63 -11.05 12.01
CA ASP A 50 16.14 -10.85 13.38
C ASP A 50 15.52 -12.17 13.89
N CYS A 51 16.10 -12.73 14.96
CA CYS A 51 15.75 -14.02 15.56
C CYS A 51 15.13 -13.84 16.94
N ASP A 52 14.29 -14.78 17.39
CA ASP A 52 13.64 -14.75 18.69
C ASP A 52 14.67 -14.92 19.83
N SER A 53 15.00 -13.83 20.52
CA SER A 53 16.15 -13.76 21.45
C SER A 53 16.10 -14.83 22.56
N LYS A 54 14.90 -15.08 23.12
CA LYS A 54 14.74 -16.09 24.18
C LYS A 54 14.99 -17.50 23.64
N ALA A 55 14.48 -17.81 22.44
CA ALA A 55 14.68 -19.12 21.82
C ALA A 55 16.14 -19.34 21.45
N ILE A 56 16.79 -18.33 20.86
CA ILE A 56 18.23 -18.40 20.55
C ILE A 56 19.06 -18.65 21.80
N ALA A 57 18.83 -17.89 22.88
CA ALA A 57 19.60 -18.05 24.12
C ALA A 57 19.41 -19.43 24.74
N GLY A 58 18.17 -19.97 24.75
CA GLY A 58 17.91 -21.31 25.28
C GLY A 58 18.57 -22.43 24.48
N VAL A 59 18.54 -22.33 23.16
CA VAL A 59 19.17 -23.32 22.26
C VAL A 59 20.70 -23.21 22.31
N ALA A 60 21.23 -21.98 22.32
CA ALA A 60 22.66 -21.73 22.46
C ALA A 60 23.26 -22.32 23.74
N PHE A 61 22.51 -22.26 24.85
CA PHE A 61 22.94 -22.92 26.09
C PHE A 61 23.15 -24.41 25.86
N GLY A 62 22.25 -25.12 25.22
CA GLY A 62 22.40 -26.55 24.94
C GLY A 62 23.54 -26.86 23.96
N LYS A 63 23.91 -25.93 23.08
CA LYS A 63 25.07 -26.08 22.19
C LYS A 63 26.37 -25.91 22.96
N GLN A 64 26.41 -24.99 23.91
CA GLN A 64 27.57 -24.82 24.81
C GLN A 64 27.69 -25.98 25.83
N TYR A 65 26.57 -26.51 26.30
CA TYR A 65 26.48 -27.60 27.28
C TYR A 65 25.68 -28.80 26.73
N PRO A 66 26.25 -29.62 25.82
CA PRO A 66 25.51 -30.69 25.15
C PRO A 66 24.92 -31.73 26.11
N ASN A 67 25.56 -31.98 27.25
CA ASN A 67 25.06 -32.91 28.24
C ASN A 67 23.81 -32.40 28.99
N GLU A 68 23.60 -31.10 29.05
CA GLU A 68 22.44 -30.47 29.69
C GLU A 68 21.31 -30.23 28.70
N GLY A 69 21.64 -30.09 27.43
CA GLY A 69 20.69 -29.79 26.38
C GLY A 69 20.14 -28.35 26.40
N PRO A 70 19.25 -28.00 25.45
CA PRO A 70 18.62 -26.68 25.37
C PRO A 70 17.80 -26.36 26.63
N LEU A 71 17.87 -25.13 27.10
CA LEU A 71 17.01 -24.65 28.20
C LEU A 71 15.57 -24.48 27.66
N SER A 72 14.63 -25.10 28.36
CA SER A 72 13.20 -24.93 28.06
C SER A 72 12.69 -23.52 28.45
N PRO A 73 11.58 -23.04 27.82
CA PRO A 73 11.08 -21.67 28.02
C PRO A 73 10.70 -21.31 29.47
N ASP A 74 10.38 -22.28 30.29
CA ASP A 74 9.98 -22.15 31.69
C ASP A 74 11.18 -22.01 32.66
N ARG A 75 12.37 -22.42 32.24
CA ARG A 75 13.59 -22.41 33.08
C ARG A 75 14.25 -21.04 33.20
N PHE A 76 13.87 -20.06 32.37
CA PHE A 76 14.41 -18.70 32.46
C PHE A 76 13.42 -17.67 31.91
N SER A 77 13.49 -16.44 32.40
CA SER A 77 12.71 -15.33 31.86
C SER A 77 13.39 -14.76 30.59
N GLY A 78 12.59 -14.37 29.59
CA GLY A 78 13.06 -13.61 28.43
C GLY A 78 12.92 -12.12 28.72
N GLY A 79 13.96 -11.35 28.61
CA GLY A 79 13.82 -9.91 28.74
C GLY A 79 15.08 -9.18 29.20
N GLU A 80 14.86 -7.94 29.63
CA GLU A 80 15.91 -6.95 29.93
C GLU A 80 16.84 -7.40 31.06
N ALA A 81 16.32 -8.13 32.04
CA ALA A 81 17.11 -8.58 33.21
C ALA A 81 17.89 -9.89 32.97
N THR A 82 17.65 -10.61 31.88
CA THR A 82 18.20 -11.96 31.68
C THR A 82 18.81 -12.15 30.29
N VAL A 83 18.02 -12.26 29.23
CA VAL A 83 18.50 -12.58 27.88
C VAL A 83 19.26 -11.41 27.26
N VAL A 84 18.80 -10.19 27.47
CA VAL A 84 19.40 -8.98 26.87
C VAL A 84 20.86 -8.80 27.34
N PRO A 85 21.17 -8.81 28.64
CA PRO A 85 22.55 -8.62 29.11
C PRO A 85 23.52 -9.72 28.61
N VAL A 86 23.07 -10.98 28.60
CA VAL A 86 23.89 -12.12 28.16
C VAL A 86 24.24 -12.00 26.68
N LEU A 87 23.26 -11.81 25.80
CA LEU A 87 23.51 -11.71 24.36
C LEU A 87 24.26 -10.43 23.98
N THR A 88 24.04 -9.32 24.72
CA THR A 88 24.78 -8.07 24.51
C THR A 88 26.24 -8.22 24.92
N ALA A 89 26.53 -8.88 26.07
CA ALA A 89 27.91 -9.15 26.50
C ALA A 89 28.66 -10.02 25.50
N LEU A 90 27.94 -10.89 24.75
CA LEU A 90 28.50 -11.71 23.67
C LEU A 90 28.63 -10.95 22.34
N GLY A 91 28.33 -9.65 22.32
CA GLY A 91 28.50 -8.78 21.16
C GLY A 91 27.37 -8.86 20.10
N TYR A 92 26.19 -9.31 20.52
CA TYR A 92 25.02 -9.31 19.64
C TYR A 92 24.15 -8.06 19.83
N SER A 93 23.61 -7.54 18.75
CA SER A 93 22.66 -6.43 18.78
C SER A 93 21.27 -6.93 19.15
N ILE A 94 20.68 -6.36 20.18
CA ILE A 94 19.33 -6.64 20.63
C ILE A 94 18.37 -5.58 20.09
N ILE A 95 17.25 -6.04 19.57
CA ILE A 95 16.18 -5.21 18.99
C ILE A 95 15.00 -5.26 19.95
N ARG A 96 14.56 -4.11 20.44
CA ARG A 96 13.35 -4.00 21.23
C ARG A 96 12.14 -3.82 20.34
N ILE A 97 11.16 -4.72 20.48
CA ILE A 97 9.90 -4.66 19.76
C ILE A 97 8.97 -3.68 20.49
N GLY A 98 8.29 -2.80 19.72
CA GLY A 98 7.25 -1.93 20.30
C GLY A 98 7.73 -0.60 20.87
N GLU A 99 9.03 -0.27 20.80
CA GLU A 99 9.46 1.09 21.12
C GLU A 99 8.87 2.13 20.16
N ASP A 100 8.45 3.27 20.71
CA ASP A 100 8.00 4.39 19.90
C ASP A 100 9.12 4.88 18.96
N TRP A 101 8.71 5.27 17.77
CA TRP A 101 9.64 5.82 16.80
C TRP A 101 9.97 7.25 17.17
N THR A 102 11.26 7.58 17.19
CA THR A 102 11.73 8.93 17.39
C THR A 102 11.47 9.78 16.14
N GLU A 103 11.54 11.11 16.28
CA GLU A 103 11.37 12.03 15.15
C GLU A 103 12.42 11.80 14.07
N ASP A 104 13.69 11.64 14.45
CA ASP A 104 14.79 11.39 13.51
C ASP A 104 14.60 10.07 12.74
N GLU A 105 14.16 9.01 13.41
CA GLU A 105 13.87 7.73 12.77
C GLU A 105 12.71 7.83 11.77
N VAL A 106 11.67 8.57 12.14
CA VAL A 106 10.52 8.80 11.25
C VAL A 106 10.93 9.64 10.04
N VAL A 107 11.70 10.73 10.25
CA VAL A 107 12.19 11.58 9.17
C VAL A 107 13.09 10.80 8.21
N ALA A 108 14.05 10.03 8.72
CA ALA A 108 14.92 9.19 7.90
C ALA A 108 14.11 8.19 7.05
N THR A 109 13.08 7.58 7.65
CA THR A 109 12.20 6.63 6.93
C THR A 109 11.35 7.32 5.86
N VAL A 110 10.89 8.54 6.10
CA VAL A 110 10.15 9.34 5.11
C VAL A 110 11.05 9.70 3.94
N VAL A 111 12.29 10.12 4.20
CA VAL A 111 13.28 10.43 3.14
C VAL A 111 13.53 9.21 2.26
N ASP A 112 13.88 8.07 2.86
CA ASP A 112 14.14 6.81 2.13
C ASP A 112 12.92 6.38 1.28
N TYR A 113 11.72 6.54 1.82
CA TYR A 113 10.49 6.25 1.08
C TYR A 113 10.35 7.12 -0.18
N PHE A 114 10.57 8.44 -0.06
CA PHE A 114 10.45 9.35 -1.19
C PHE A 114 11.57 9.19 -2.22
N GLU A 115 12.76 8.73 -1.83
CA GLU A 115 13.81 8.33 -2.77
C GLU A 115 13.37 7.15 -3.64
N MET A 116 12.79 6.11 -3.02
CA MET A 116 12.21 4.97 -3.75
C MET A 116 11.04 5.41 -4.64
N LEU A 117 10.13 6.24 -4.14
CA LEU A 117 8.98 6.73 -4.90
C LEU A 117 9.42 7.56 -6.12
N ARG A 118 10.47 8.35 -5.97
CA ARG A 118 11.09 9.10 -7.08
C ARG A 118 11.69 8.16 -8.13
N ALA A 119 12.43 7.14 -7.71
CA ALA A 119 12.97 6.14 -8.63
C ALA A 119 11.83 5.43 -9.40
N GLU A 120 10.78 5.01 -8.69
CA GLU A 120 9.60 4.38 -9.30
C GLU A 120 8.90 5.31 -10.31
N SER A 121 8.75 6.60 -10.00
CA SER A 121 8.14 7.58 -10.90
C SER A 121 8.93 7.77 -12.20
N GLN A 122 10.24 7.65 -12.14
CA GLN A 122 11.14 7.74 -13.29
C GLN A 122 11.31 6.42 -14.04
N GLY A 123 10.70 5.33 -13.56
CA GLY A 123 10.86 3.99 -14.14
C GLY A 123 12.23 3.39 -13.88
N LEU A 124 12.98 3.90 -12.91
CA LEU A 124 14.29 3.38 -12.51
C LEU A 124 14.11 2.17 -11.58
N ALA A 125 14.95 1.15 -11.79
CA ALA A 125 14.97 -0.02 -10.93
C ALA A 125 15.53 0.34 -9.54
N TYR A 126 14.86 -0.12 -8.49
CA TYR A 126 15.32 -0.01 -7.10
C TYR A 126 15.00 -1.29 -6.33
N ASN A 127 15.71 -1.55 -5.25
CA ASN A 127 15.53 -2.75 -4.44
C ASN A 127 15.05 -2.40 -3.03
N LYS A 128 13.76 -2.65 -2.74
CA LYS A 128 13.12 -2.39 -1.44
C LYS A 128 13.87 -3.04 -0.26
N SER A 129 14.40 -4.26 -0.45
CA SER A 129 15.14 -4.95 0.61
C SER A 129 16.50 -4.29 0.89
N ALA A 130 17.17 -3.78 -0.17
CA ALA A 130 18.43 -3.04 -0.01
C ALA A 130 18.20 -1.71 0.72
N HIS A 131 17.16 -0.95 0.34
CA HIS A 131 16.73 0.27 1.04
C HIS A 131 16.43 0.00 2.52
N ASN A 132 15.60 -1.01 2.80
CA ASN A 132 15.30 -1.42 4.16
C ASN A 132 16.57 -1.78 4.96
N ALA A 133 17.51 -2.52 4.37
CA ALA A 133 18.76 -2.90 5.03
C ALA A 133 19.66 -1.69 5.28
N ALA A 134 19.78 -0.75 4.34
CA ALA A 134 20.55 0.48 4.48
C ALA A 134 19.94 1.39 5.55
N LEU A 135 18.63 1.60 5.52
CA LEU A 135 17.91 2.41 6.49
C LEU A 135 18.06 1.85 7.92
N ARG A 136 17.97 0.54 8.11
CA ARG A 136 18.12 -0.10 9.42
C ARG A 136 19.51 0.09 10.05
N LYS A 137 20.54 0.37 9.27
CA LYS A 137 21.86 0.74 9.81
C LYS A 137 21.87 2.09 10.52
N GLN A 138 20.96 2.99 10.13
CA GLN A 138 20.79 4.33 10.69
C GLN A 138 19.79 4.33 11.86
N LEU A 139 18.86 3.38 11.88
CA LEU A 139 17.81 3.28 12.88
C LEU A 139 18.29 2.46 14.10
N LYS A 140 17.91 2.90 15.31
CA LYS A 140 18.27 2.22 16.55
C LYS A 140 17.44 0.94 16.74
N GLY A 141 17.99 -0.22 16.30
CA GLY A 141 17.40 -1.52 16.61
C GLY A 141 16.02 -1.81 15.96
N ARG A 142 15.70 -1.21 14.81
CA ARG A 142 14.44 -1.51 14.13
C ARG A 142 14.51 -2.79 13.31
N SER A 143 13.45 -3.62 13.39
CA SER A 143 13.34 -4.85 12.61
C SER A 143 12.98 -4.57 11.15
N LYS A 144 13.28 -5.52 10.26
CA LYS A 144 12.88 -5.44 8.85
C LYS A 144 11.37 -5.22 8.69
N SER A 145 10.57 -5.99 9.42
CA SER A 145 9.11 -5.91 9.38
C SER A 145 8.57 -4.59 9.94
N SER A 146 9.23 -4.00 10.94
CA SER A 146 8.85 -2.71 11.51
C SER A 146 9.06 -1.58 10.49
N VAL A 147 10.16 -1.60 9.73
CA VAL A 147 10.43 -0.64 8.66
C VAL A 147 9.44 -0.82 7.50
N GLU A 148 9.17 -2.06 7.08
CA GLU A 148 8.16 -2.35 6.04
C GLU A 148 6.78 -1.84 6.44
N LEU A 149 6.36 -2.07 7.69
CA LEU A 149 5.10 -1.55 8.21
C LEU A 149 5.07 -0.02 8.18
N LYS A 150 6.18 0.64 8.54
CA LYS A 150 6.27 2.10 8.49
C LYS A 150 6.16 2.62 7.05
N HIS A 151 6.77 1.97 6.06
CA HIS A 151 6.60 2.30 4.65
C HIS A 151 5.14 2.13 4.18
N GLN A 152 4.45 1.06 4.60
CA GLN A 152 3.01 0.87 4.33
C GLN A 152 2.15 1.96 5.00
N ASN A 153 2.55 2.42 6.19
CA ASN A 153 1.87 3.54 6.85
C ASN A 153 2.10 4.87 6.11
N ILE A 154 3.29 5.12 5.53
CA ILE A 154 3.54 6.28 4.66
C ILE A 154 2.63 6.21 3.43
N SER A 155 2.53 5.05 2.77
CA SER A 155 1.58 4.85 1.66
C SER A 155 0.15 5.21 2.05
N ALA A 156 -0.29 4.86 3.27
CA ALA A 156 -1.63 5.20 3.75
C ALA A 156 -1.81 6.72 3.94
N VAL A 157 -0.77 7.42 4.42
CA VAL A 157 -0.82 8.88 4.55
C VAL A 157 -0.88 9.55 3.18
N LEU A 158 -0.05 9.10 2.22
CA LEU A 158 -0.04 9.64 0.85
C LEU A 158 -1.38 9.39 0.15
N ALA A 159 -1.93 8.19 0.26
CA ALA A 159 -3.26 7.87 -0.28
C ALA A 159 -4.36 8.78 0.30
N ALA A 160 -4.32 9.05 1.61
CA ALA A 160 -5.27 9.98 2.26
C ALA A 160 -5.10 11.43 1.81
N LEU A 161 -3.91 11.81 1.32
CA LEU A 161 -3.60 13.12 0.72
C LEU A 161 -3.90 13.18 -0.78
N GLY A 162 -4.38 12.08 -1.39
CA GLY A 162 -4.59 11.98 -2.84
C GLY A 162 -3.28 11.96 -3.64
N LEU A 163 -2.16 11.59 -3.01
CA LEU A 163 -0.85 11.50 -3.64
C LEU A 163 -0.52 10.06 -4.03
N PRO A 164 0.28 9.85 -5.09
CA PRO A 164 0.75 8.53 -5.46
C PRO A 164 1.63 7.93 -4.36
N TYR A 165 1.66 6.59 -4.30
CA TYR A 165 2.47 5.84 -3.36
C TYR A 165 3.12 4.63 -4.05
N ILE A 166 4.19 4.08 -3.44
CA ILE A 166 4.98 2.98 -4.00
C ILE A 166 4.12 1.73 -4.19
N GLN A 167 4.13 1.17 -5.41
CA GLN A 167 3.51 -0.13 -5.70
C GLN A 167 4.14 -1.24 -4.84
N GLY A 168 3.28 -2.07 -4.25
CA GLY A 168 3.72 -3.17 -3.38
C GLY A 168 3.94 -2.77 -1.91
N TYR A 169 3.91 -1.49 -1.54
CA TYR A 169 3.65 -1.05 -0.17
C TYR A 169 2.18 -0.70 -0.01
N LYS A 170 1.32 -1.72 0.14
CA LYS A 170 -0.13 -1.52 0.30
C LYS A 170 -0.42 -0.60 1.48
N PRO A 171 -1.26 0.46 1.31
CA PRO A 171 -1.63 1.36 2.38
C PRO A 171 -2.14 0.59 3.60
N ARG A 172 -1.57 0.87 4.76
CA ARG A 172 -1.97 0.26 6.02
C ARG A 172 -2.29 1.35 7.05
N GLY A 173 -3.52 1.35 7.54
CA GLY A 173 -4.02 2.29 8.52
C GLY A 173 -3.30 2.20 9.88
N ASN A 174 -3.84 2.88 10.90
CA ASN A 174 -3.25 2.98 12.23
C ASN A 174 -1.88 3.67 12.24
N THR A 175 -1.82 4.85 11.63
CA THR A 175 -0.61 5.66 11.52
C THR A 175 -0.42 6.55 12.75
N GLN A 176 0.79 6.60 13.29
CA GLN A 176 1.16 7.52 14.38
C GLN A 176 1.03 8.98 13.93
N LEU A 177 0.65 9.87 14.84
CA LEU A 177 0.51 11.30 14.56
C LEU A 177 1.84 11.92 14.09
N LEU A 178 2.96 11.52 14.70
CA LEU A 178 4.29 11.96 14.32
C LEU A 178 4.60 11.65 12.84
N LEU A 179 4.30 10.41 12.40
CA LEU A 179 4.51 10.02 11.00
C LEU A 179 3.70 10.90 10.03
N ARG A 180 2.43 11.15 10.35
CA ARG A 180 1.58 12.01 9.52
C ARG A 180 2.15 13.42 9.39
N LYS A 181 2.57 14.03 10.51
CA LYS A 181 3.20 15.35 10.53
C LYS A 181 4.48 15.37 9.71
N SER A 182 5.34 14.36 9.85
CA SER A 182 6.61 14.27 9.12
C SER A 182 6.42 14.10 7.62
N VAL A 183 5.49 13.25 7.18
CA VAL A 183 5.15 13.10 5.75
C VAL A 183 4.65 14.43 5.18
N GLN A 184 3.76 15.12 5.89
CA GLN A 184 3.24 16.41 5.44
C GLN A 184 4.31 17.50 5.40
N ALA A 185 5.16 17.58 6.43
CA ALA A 185 6.27 18.51 6.45
C ALA A 185 7.22 18.26 5.27
N TYR A 186 7.48 16.99 4.93
CA TYR A 186 8.27 16.63 3.75
C TYR A 186 7.61 17.08 2.46
N VAL A 187 6.33 16.77 2.26
CA VAL A 187 5.56 17.17 1.07
C VAL A 187 5.55 18.69 0.90
N LEU A 188 5.42 19.44 1.99
CA LEU A 188 5.44 20.89 1.98
C LEU A 188 6.83 21.46 1.64
N LYS A 189 7.87 20.93 2.30
CA LYS A 189 9.25 21.39 2.13
C LYS A 189 9.79 21.03 0.74
N GLN A 190 9.44 19.86 0.22
CA GLN A 190 9.91 19.32 -1.04
C GLN A 190 8.85 19.36 -2.15
N HIS A 191 7.96 20.37 -2.12
CA HIS A 191 6.81 20.46 -3.02
C HIS A 191 7.17 20.36 -4.51
N ALA A 192 8.31 20.92 -4.95
CA ALA A 192 8.77 20.82 -6.33
C ALA A 192 9.15 19.38 -6.73
N ILE A 193 9.82 18.63 -5.84
CA ILE A 193 10.18 17.23 -6.06
C ILE A 193 8.91 16.36 -6.06
N VAL A 194 8.03 16.58 -5.09
CA VAL A 194 6.76 15.84 -5.02
C VAL A 194 5.90 16.13 -6.25
N GLY A 195 5.84 17.37 -6.71
CA GLY A 195 5.18 17.76 -7.96
C GLY A 195 5.72 16.98 -9.16
N SER A 196 7.04 16.97 -9.35
CA SER A 196 7.66 16.22 -10.46
C SER A 196 7.45 14.70 -10.39
N ILE A 197 7.33 14.12 -9.17
CA ILE A 197 6.97 12.72 -8.99
C ILE A 197 5.52 12.48 -9.44
N VAL A 198 4.60 13.36 -9.03
CA VAL A 198 3.18 13.27 -9.42
C VAL A 198 3.05 13.36 -10.93
N ASP A 199 3.65 14.39 -11.56
CA ASP A 199 3.62 14.61 -13.00
C ASP A 199 4.16 13.39 -13.78
N ALA A 200 5.30 12.86 -13.34
CA ALA A 200 5.90 11.67 -13.97
C ALA A 200 5.04 10.40 -13.78
N MET A 201 4.32 10.27 -12.67
CA MET A 201 3.43 9.12 -12.43
C MET A 201 2.07 9.26 -13.13
N GLU A 202 1.64 10.49 -13.42
CA GLU A 202 0.41 10.80 -14.18
C GLU A 202 0.68 10.87 -15.70
N GLU A 203 1.94 10.81 -16.15
CA GLU A 203 2.28 10.79 -17.57
C GLU A 203 1.58 9.64 -18.30
N VAL A 204 0.82 9.99 -19.33
CA VAL A 204 0.08 9.02 -20.14
C VAL A 204 1.06 8.31 -21.07
N LYS A 205 1.32 7.03 -20.83
CA LYS A 205 1.94 6.14 -21.80
C LYS A 205 0.86 5.20 -22.31
N GLN A 206 0.67 5.19 -23.62
CA GLN A 206 -0.25 4.23 -24.25
C GLN A 206 0.24 2.80 -23.91
N PRO A 207 -0.58 1.96 -23.28
CA PRO A 207 -0.23 0.57 -23.03
C PRO A 207 -0.04 -0.15 -24.36
N ARG A 208 0.92 -1.07 -24.42
CA ARG A 208 1.06 -1.96 -25.56
C ARG A 208 -0.22 -2.79 -25.70
N GLU A 209 -0.73 -2.93 -26.92
CA GLU A 209 -1.88 -3.80 -27.22
C GLU A 209 -1.65 -5.20 -26.64
N LYS A 210 -2.43 -5.56 -25.63
CA LYS A 210 -2.50 -6.91 -25.06
C LYS A 210 -3.96 -7.36 -25.06
N ALA A 211 -4.18 -8.65 -24.90
CA ALA A 211 -5.52 -9.21 -24.79
C ALA A 211 -6.30 -8.51 -23.65
N PHE A 212 -7.21 -7.59 -24.03
CA PHE A 212 -7.96 -6.76 -23.09
C PHE A 212 -8.73 -7.60 -22.05
N LEU A 213 -9.29 -8.74 -22.45
CA LEU A 213 -10.04 -9.62 -21.56
C LEU A 213 -9.18 -10.22 -20.43
N ALA A 214 -7.87 -10.38 -20.66
CA ALA A 214 -6.94 -10.83 -19.62
C ALA A 214 -6.65 -9.75 -18.54
N ALA A 215 -7.07 -8.52 -18.78
CA ALA A 215 -6.95 -7.43 -17.82
C ALA A 215 -8.04 -7.47 -16.73
N LEU A 216 -9.14 -8.19 -16.96
CA LEU A 216 -10.27 -8.27 -16.02
C LEU A 216 -9.86 -9.05 -14.76
N VAL A 217 -10.13 -8.46 -13.61
CA VAL A 217 -9.89 -9.07 -12.29
C VAL A 217 -11.08 -8.81 -11.38
N ASP A 218 -11.19 -9.59 -10.30
CA ASP A 218 -12.23 -9.37 -9.30
C ASP A 218 -12.05 -8.03 -8.59
N PRO A 219 -13.15 -7.34 -8.24
CA PRO A 219 -13.09 -6.13 -7.44
C PRO A 219 -12.51 -6.43 -6.06
N PRO A 220 -11.82 -5.47 -5.44
CA PRO A 220 -11.25 -5.67 -4.11
C PRO A 220 -12.35 -5.88 -3.07
N SER A 221 -12.12 -6.82 -2.14
CA SER A 221 -13.09 -7.12 -1.09
C SER A 221 -13.32 -5.92 -0.15
N PRO A 222 -14.57 -5.66 0.32
CA PRO A 222 -14.86 -4.57 1.25
C PRO A 222 -14.03 -4.59 2.54
N LYS A 223 -13.65 -5.77 3.04
CA LYS A 223 -12.79 -5.93 4.22
C LYS A 223 -11.38 -5.33 4.04
N ALA A 224 -10.86 -5.32 2.82
CA ALA A 224 -9.55 -4.72 2.54
C ALA A 224 -9.53 -3.19 2.70
N PHE A 225 -10.69 -2.54 2.67
CA PHE A 225 -10.83 -1.08 2.79
C PHE A 225 -11.24 -0.63 4.20
N ALA A 226 -11.93 -1.46 4.99
CA ALA A 226 -12.37 -1.13 6.35
C ALA A 226 -11.18 -0.86 7.29
N GLU A 227 -10.04 -1.50 7.08
CA GLU A 227 -8.81 -1.26 7.85
C GLU A 227 -8.08 0.03 7.45
N SER A 228 -8.42 0.63 6.32
CA SER A 228 -7.77 1.84 5.76
C SER A 228 -8.51 3.14 6.07
N ALA A 229 -9.62 3.10 6.80
CA ALA A 229 -10.34 4.30 7.21
C ALA A 229 -9.48 5.09 8.22
N LEU A 230 -8.57 5.91 7.70
CA LEU A 230 -7.83 6.88 8.50
C LEU A 230 -8.83 7.88 9.09
N PRO A 231 -8.72 8.23 10.39
CA PRO A 231 -9.49 9.33 10.94
C PRO A 231 -9.32 10.56 10.05
N VAL A 232 -10.43 11.19 9.70
CA VAL A 232 -10.44 12.38 8.86
C VAL A 232 -9.73 13.50 9.60
N PHE A 233 -8.42 13.61 9.44
CA PHE A 233 -7.73 14.84 9.76
C PHE A 233 -8.02 15.82 8.61
N ARG A 234 -8.75 16.89 8.91
CA ARG A 234 -8.89 18.05 8.03
C ARG A 234 -7.51 18.69 7.85
N GLN A 235 -6.80 18.26 6.84
CA GLN A 235 -5.49 18.82 6.55
C GLN A 235 -5.58 19.64 5.29
N ARG A 236 -5.39 20.93 5.49
CA ARG A 236 -5.20 21.87 4.40
C ARG A 236 -3.76 21.72 3.90
N LEU A 237 -3.56 20.91 2.86
CA LEU A 237 -2.35 21.06 2.06
C LEU A 237 -2.40 22.44 1.41
N PRO A 238 -1.32 23.21 1.43
CA PRO A 238 -1.28 24.46 0.69
C PRO A 238 -1.54 24.17 -0.79
N ARG A 239 -2.39 24.98 -1.41
CA ARG A 239 -2.80 24.90 -2.82
C ARG A 239 -1.67 25.24 -3.84
N LYS A 240 -0.42 24.96 -3.53
CA LYS A 240 0.72 25.27 -4.40
C LYS A 240 1.24 24.11 -5.27
N LEU A 241 0.57 22.98 -5.26
CA LEU A 241 0.69 22.02 -6.36
C LEU A 241 -0.12 22.61 -7.52
N ASP A 242 0.48 22.77 -8.68
CA ASP A 242 -0.17 23.37 -9.85
C ASP A 242 -1.42 22.59 -10.26
N TYR A 243 -2.59 23.07 -9.82
CA TYR A 243 -3.87 22.41 -10.07
C TYR A 243 -4.20 22.34 -11.57
N ALA A 244 -3.78 23.32 -12.35
CA ALA A 244 -4.07 23.36 -13.78
C ALA A 244 -3.32 22.26 -14.53
N ALA A 245 -2.05 22.02 -14.18
CA ALA A 245 -1.27 20.94 -14.76
C ALA A 245 -1.81 19.56 -14.35
N ARG A 246 -2.23 19.41 -13.07
CA ARG A 246 -2.86 18.16 -12.60
C ARG A 246 -4.20 17.89 -13.26
N ASP A 247 -5.04 18.90 -13.41
CA ASP A 247 -6.33 18.75 -14.10
C ASP A 247 -6.14 18.35 -15.56
N GLU A 248 -5.13 18.89 -16.22
CA GLU A 248 -4.79 18.54 -17.59
C GLU A 248 -4.24 17.10 -17.70
N ALA A 249 -3.32 16.71 -16.81
CA ALA A 249 -2.78 15.35 -16.77
C ALA A 249 -3.87 14.33 -16.44
N ASN A 250 -4.74 14.65 -15.49
CA ASN A 250 -5.88 13.79 -15.10
C ASN A 250 -6.87 13.63 -16.26
N ARG A 251 -7.18 14.71 -17.00
CA ARG A 251 -8.03 14.63 -18.19
C ARG A 251 -7.41 13.77 -19.28
N LYS A 252 -6.12 13.91 -19.57
CA LYS A 252 -5.43 13.08 -20.56
C LYS A 252 -5.41 11.61 -20.15
N LEU A 253 -5.18 11.31 -18.87
CA LEU A 253 -5.21 9.94 -18.36
C LEU A 253 -6.62 9.36 -18.40
N GLY A 254 -7.64 10.14 -18.02
CA GLY A 254 -9.06 9.76 -18.10
C GLY A 254 -9.43 9.37 -19.54
N ARG A 255 -9.19 10.29 -20.49
CA ARG A 255 -9.46 10.08 -21.91
C ARG A 255 -8.73 8.86 -22.49
N ALA A 256 -7.47 8.63 -22.11
CA ALA A 256 -6.72 7.45 -22.54
C ALA A 256 -7.32 6.15 -21.97
N GLY A 257 -7.84 6.19 -20.75
CA GLY A 257 -8.52 5.07 -20.11
C GLY A 257 -9.87 4.77 -20.73
N GLU A 258 -10.66 5.79 -21.08
CA GLU A 258 -11.92 5.65 -21.82
C GLU A 258 -11.70 5.01 -23.19
N GLN A 259 -10.70 5.50 -23.94
CA GLN A 259 -10.32 4.90 -25.22
C GLN A 259 -9.89 3.43 -25.06
N TRP A 260 -9.16 3.11 -24.01
CA TRP A 260 -8.78 1.75 -23.70
C TRP A 260 -10.01 0.88 -23.34
N ALA A 261 -10.96 1.43 -22.58
CA ALA A 261 -12.21 0.74 -22.24
C ALA A 261 -13.08 0.45 -23.45
N ILE A 262 -13.09 1.33 -24.46
CA ILE A 262 -13.75 1.08 -25.75
C ILE A 262 -13.14 -0.15 -26.44
N GLY A 263 -11.80 -0.25 -26.47
CA GLY A 263 -11.13 -1.46 -27.01
C GLY A 263 -11.45 -2.73 -26.23
N PHE A 264 -11.58 -2.61 -24.90
CA PHE A 264 -12.03 -3.72 -24.05
C PHE A 264 -13.47 -4.15 -24.42
N GLU A 265 -14.39 -3.20 -24.58
CA GLU A 265 -15.78 -3.49 -24.95
C GLU A 265 -15.89 -4.14 -26.33
N GLN A 266 -15.07 -3.71 -27.29
CA GLN A 266 -15.01 -4.35 -28.61
C GLN A 266 -14.63 -5.83 -28.50
N GLN A 267 -13.59 -6.16 -27.73
CA GLN A 267 -13.21 -7.55 -27.53
C GLN A 267 -14.26 -8.34 -26.72
N ARG A 268 -14.89 -7.70 -25.72
CA ARG A 268 -15.95 -8.31 -24.92
C ARG A 268 -17.15 -8.71 -25.79
N LEU A 269 -17.66 -7.78 -26.59
CA LEU A 269 -18.80 -8.04 -27.49
C LEU A 269 -18.46 -9.10 -28.55
N THR A 270 -17.24 -9.05 -29.10
CA THR A 270 -16.74 -10.07 -30.04
C THR A 270 -16.69 -11.45 -29.39
N ALA A 271 -16.18 -11.55 -28.17
CA ALA A 271 -16.09 -12.81 -27.43
C ALA A 271 -17.46 -13.38 -27.03
N LEU A 272 -18.45 -12.51 -26.86
CA LEU A 272 -19.86 -12.89 -26.63
C LEU A 272 -20.59 -13.31 -27.91
N GLY A 273 -19.96 -13.19 -29.08
CA GLY A 273 -20.56 -13.53 -30.37
C GLY A 273 -21.42 -12.43 -31.01
N HIS A 274 -21.36 -11.20 -30.49
CA HIS A 274 -22.14 -10.04 -30.91
C HIS A 274 -21.28 -8.84 -31.37
N PRO A 275 -20.32 -9.03 -32.31
CA PRO A 275 -19.46 -7.94 -32.75
C PRO A 275 -20.25 -6.78 -33.43
N GLU A 276 -21.44 -7.05 -33.96
CA GLU A 276 -22.31 -6.06 -34.58
C GLU A 276 -22.79 -4.97 -33.60
N LEU A 277 -22.96 -5.31 -32.31
CA LEU A 277 -23.38 -4.37 -31.26
C LEU A 277 -22.35 -3.26 -31.03
N PHE A 278 -21.09 -3.49 -31.38
CA PHE A 278 -20.04 -2.47 -31.28
C PHE A 278 -20.32 -1.26 -32.19
N GLN A 279 -21.07 -1.42 -33.30
CA GLN A 279 -21.44 -0.32 -34.18
C GLN A 279 -22.35 0.70 -33.49
N GLY A 280 -23.08 0.30 -32.47
CA GLY A 280 -23.94 1.18 -31.66
C GLY A 280 -23.24 1.80 -30.45
N LEU A 281 -21.95 1.45 -30.21
CA LEU A 281 -21.21 2.03 -29.12
C LEU A 281 -21.00 3.53 -29.34
N ASP A 282 -21.26 4.34 -28.31
CA ASP A 282 -21.02 5.78 -28.32
C ASP A 282 -20.07 6.19 -27.20
N TRP A 283 -19.04 6.98 -27.56
CA TRP A 283 -18.17 7.63 -26.59
C TRP A 283 -18.79 8.98 -26.21
N VAL A 284 -19.71 8.92 -25.24
CA VAL A 284 -20.57 10.05 -24.85
C VAL A 284 -19.77 11.19 -24.27
N ALA A 285 -18.73 10.90 -23.47
CA ALA A 285 -17.83 11.91 -22.93
C ALA A 285 -17.11 12.73 -24.04
N ASP A 286 -16.82 12.13 -25.20
CA ASP A 286 -16.23 12.82 -26.35
C ASP A 286 -17.27 13.59 -27.20
N THR A 287 -18.47 13.05 -27.34
CA THR A 287 -19.51 13.59 -28.22
C THR A 287 -20.41 14.62 -27.55
N GLN A 288 -20.70 14.47 -26.25
CA GLN A 288 -21.67 15.27 -25.50
C GLN A 288 -21.07 15.96 -24.27
N GLY A 289 -19.84 15.55 -23.83
CA GLY A 289 -19.18 16.05 -22.62
C GLY A 289 -19.69 15.38 -21.32
N ASP A 290 -19.15 15.82 -20.17
CA ASP A 290 -19.26 15.17 -18.84
C ASP A 290 -20.68 15.26 -18.20
N GLY A 291 -21.69 15.69 -18.94
CA GLY A 291 -23.03 15.98 -18.40
C GLY A 291 -23.96 14.76 -18.32
N ALA A 292 -23.67 13.67 -19.02
CA ALA A 292 -24.58 12.52 -19.15
C ALA A 292 -24.61 11.60 -17.93
N GLY A 293 -23.59 11.69 -17.05
CA GLY A 293 -23.43 10.82 -15.86
C GLY A 293 -22.75 9.48 -16.16
N TYR A 294 -22.26 9.30 -17.38
CA TYR A 294 -21.45 8.16 -17.83
C TYR A 294 -20.63 8.54 -19.06
N ASP A 295 -19.55 7.81 -19.33
CA ASP A 295 -18.59 8.10 -20.39
C ASP A 295 -18.87 7.36 -21.70
N ILE A 296 -19.32 6.10 -21.63
CA ILE A 296 -19.50 5.22 -22.79
C ILE A 296 -20.85 4.52 -22.72
N LEU A 297 -21.59 4.56 -23.82
CA LEU A 297 -22.74 3.69 -24.08
C LEU A 297 -22.26 2.43 -24.78
N SER A 298 -22.48 1.27 -24.18
CA SER A 298 -22.26 -0.06 -24.77
C SER A 298 -23.50 -0.94 -24.57
N PHE A 299 -23.36 -2.25 -24.80
CA PHE A 299 -24.49 -3.17 -24.79
C PHE A 299 -24.17 -4.48 -24.08
N GLU A 300 -25.19 -5.11 -23.53
CA GLU A 300 -25.18 -6.50 -23.13
C GLU A 300 -25.38 -7.42 -24.35
N HIS A 301 -25.19 -8.73 -24.17
CA HIS A 301 -25.36 -9.71 -25.25
C HIS A 301 -26.79 -9.79 -25.80
N ASP A 302 -27.78 -9.34 -25.04
CA ASP A 302 -29.20 -9.27 -25.42
C ASP A 302 -29.61 -7.92 -26.00
N GLY A 303 -28.65 -7.01 -26.22
CA GLY A 303 -28.87 -5.68 -26.76
C GLY A 303 -29.33 -4.63 -25.73
N GLN A 304 -29.45 -4.97 -24.43
CA GLN A 304 -29.73 -3.98 -23.40
C GLN A 304 -28.58 -2.99 -23.28
N SER A 305 -28.89 -1.73 -22.97
CA SER A 305 -27.90 -0.67 -22.78
C SER A 305 -27.01 -0.97 -21.57
N ARG A 306 -25.72 -0.67 -21.74
CA ARG A 306 -24.68 -0.73 -20.71
C ARG A 306 -24.02 0.64 -20.62
N PHE A 307 -24.35 1.39 -19.57
CA PHE A 307 -23.81 2.72 -19.30
C PHE A 307 -22.53 2.59 -18.48
N ILE A 308 -21.41 3.01 -19.02
CA ILE A 308 -20.09 2.80 -18.43
C ILE A 308 -19.47 4.12 -18.03
N GLU A 309 -19.15 4.25 -16.75
CA GLU A 309 -18.30 5.29 -16.19
C GLU A 309 -16.88 4.74 -16.03
N VAL A 310 -15.87 5.45 -16.52
CA VAL A 310 -14.48 5.00 -16.53
C VAL A 310 -13.62 5.82 -15.55
N LYS A 311 -13.03 5.18 -14.58
CA LYS A 311 -12.09 5.82 -13.64
C LYS A 311 -10.70 5.21 -13.78
N THR A 312 -9.76 5.97 -14.32
CA THR A 312 -8.42 5.49 -14.66
C THR A 312 -7.36 5.97 -13.67
N THR A 313 -6.35 5.14 -13.40
CA THR A 313 -5.19 5.51 -12.61
C THR A 313 -3.95 4.70 -13.00
N ASN A 314 -2.77 5.33 -12.89
CA ASN A 314 -1.49 4.62 -12.97
C ASN A 314 -1.12 3.88 -11.69
N SER A 315 -1.82 4.17 -10.60
CA SER A 315 -1.61 3.55 -9.27
C SER A 315 -2.29 2.18 -9.15
N GLY A 316 -2.21 1.57 -7.96
CA GLY A 316 -2.77 0.23 -7.71
C GLY A 316 -4.30 0.20 -7.52
N ILE A 317 -4.85 -1.01 -7.44
CA ILE A 317 -6.29 -1.31 -7.34
C ILE A 317 -7.02 -0.57 -6.21
N ALA A 318 -6.35 -0.28 -5.09
CA ALA A 318 -6.93 0.37 -3.92
C ALA A 318 -6.88 1.91 -3.96
N SER A 319 -6.43 2.51 -5.08
CA SER A 319 -6.36 3.96 -5.19
C SER A 319 -7.74 4.59 -5.17
N PRO A 320 -7.98 5.61 -4.33
CA PRO A 320 -9.24 6.33 -4.31
C PRO A 320 -9.49 7.04 -5.65
N PHE A 321 -10.74 7.30 -5.95
CA PHE A 321 -11.17 8.03 -7.13
C PHE A 321 -12.30 8.99 -6.77
N LEU A 322 -12.50 10.01 -7.59
CA LEU A 322 -13.57 10.96 -7.43
C LEU A 322 -14.81 10.50 -8.22
N VAL A 323 -15.96 10.70 -7.61
CA VAL A 323 -17.27 10.50 -8.23
C VAL A 323 -18.03 11.82 -8.12
N SER A 324 -18.52 12.33 -9.23
CA SER A 324 -19.36 13.51 -9.24
C SER A 324 -20.76 13.18 -8.70
N HIS A 325 -21.51 14.22 -8.33
CA HIS A 325 -22.91 14.05 -7.92
C HIS A 325 -23.75 13.47 -9.05
N ASN A 326 -23.52 13.93 -10.29
CA ASN A 326 -24.26 13.48 -11.46
C ASN A 326 -24.02 11.98 -11.76
N GLU A 327 -22.77 11.51 -11.74
CA GLU A 327 -22.42 10.10 -11.91
C GLU A 327 -23.06 9.23 -10.82
N LEU A 328 -23.07 9.73 -9.57
CA LEU A 328 -23.67 9.01 -8.45
C LEU A 328 -25.19 8.87 -8.61
N GLU A 329 -25.89 9.96 -8.93
CA GLU A 329 -27.34 9.92 -9.15
C GLU A 329 -27.68 9.02 -10.36
N PHE A 330 -26.95 9.18 -11.48
CA PHE A 330 -27.17 8.34 -12.66
C PHE A 330 -26.95 6.85 -12.36
N SER A 331 -25.98 6.49 -11.50
CA SER A 331 -25.78 5.09 -11.10
C SER A 331 -26.99 4.48 -10.38
N ARG A 332 -27.75 5.31 -9.65
CA ARG A 332 -29.00 4.91 -8.99
C ARG A 332 -30.15 4.78 -9.98
N GLU A 333 -30.28 5.76 -10.89
CA GLU A 333 -31.34 5.82 -11.91
C GLU A 333 -31.23 4.66 -12.90
N ALA A 334 -30.03 4.42 -13.45
CA ALA A 334 -29.78 3.36 -14.42
C ALA A 334 -29.73 1.95 -13.78
N GLY A 335 -29.52 1.85 -12.46
CA GLY A 335 -29.52 0.59 -11.72
C GLY A 335 -28.60 -0.44 -12.36
N ASN A 336 -29.10 -1.63 -12.63
CA ASN A 336 -28.31 -2.74 -13.18
C ASN A 336 -27.72 -2.52 -14.58
N GLN A 337 -28.07 -1.43 -15.25
CA GLN A 337 -27.47 -1.05 -16.54
C GLN A 337 -26.23 -0.16 -16.37
N PHE A 338 -25.98 0.38 -15.16
CA PHE A 338 -24.79 1.15 -14.86
C PHE A 338 -23.60 0.26 -14.50
N TYR A 339 -22.42 0.63 -15.00
CA TYR A 339 -21.14 -0.04 -14.73
C TYR A 339 -20.06 1.00 -14.47
N LEU A 340 -19.38 0.89 -13.34
CA LEU A 340 -18.11 1.57 -13.12
C LEU A 340 -16.97 0.65 -13.62
N TYR A 341 -16.18 1.15 -14.56
CA TYR A 341 -14.93 0.53 -15.03
C TYR A 341 -13.77 1.19 -14.32
N ARG A 342 -13.14 0.45 -13.38
CA ARG A 342 -11.95 0.94 -12.71
C ARG A 342 -10.70 0.37 -13.39
N VAL A 343 -10.08 1.20 -14.23
CA VAL A 343 -8.80 0.88 -14.89
C VAL A 343 -7.65 1.35 -14.00
N PHE A 344 -6.73 0.44 -13.68
CA PHE A 344 -5.59 0.72 -12.80
C PHE A 344 -4.29 0.14 -13.36
N GLN A 345 -3.12 0.60 -12.84
CA GLN A 345 -1.80 0.28 -13.41
C GLN A 345 -1.68 0.61 -14.90
N PHE A 346 -2.40 1.61 -15.37
CA PHE A 346 -2.62 1.91 -16.78
C PHE A 346 -1.30 2.03 -17.57
N ARG A 347 -0.29 2.70 -17.01
CA ARG A 347 1.00 2.95 -17.66
C ARG A 347 1.79 1.68 -17.98
N ASN A 348 1.67 0.64 -17.13
CA ASN A 348 2.51 -0.56 -17.22
C ASN A 348 1.77 -1.74 -17.85
N GLU A 349 0.83 -2.29 -17.10
CA GLU A 349 -0.01 -3.41 -17.50
C GLU A 349 -1.43 -3.10 -17.02
N PRO A 350 -2.29 -2.51 -17.86
CA PRO A 350 -3.64 -2.16 -17.46
C PRO A 350 -4.39 -3.35 -16.89
N ARG A 351 -5.05 -3.10 -15.77
CA ARG A 351 -5.98 -4.03 -15.13
C ARG A 351 -7.32 -3.33 -14.96
N LEU A 352 -8.38 -4.11 -15.02
CA LEU A 352 -9.75 -3.64 -14.92
C LEU A 352 -10.52 -4.45 -13.88
N PHE A 353 -11.27 -3.79 -13.02
CA PHE A 353 -12.42 -4.40 -12.38
C PHE A 353 -13.68 -3.59 -12.65
N THR A 354 -14.83 -4.22 -12.54
CA THR A 354 -16.14 -3.58 -12.77
C THR A 354 -16.99 -3.64 -11.52
N LEU A 355 -17.74 -2.57 -11.25
CA LEU A 355 -18.83 -2.54 -10.27
C LEU A 355 -20.13 -2.27 -11.03
N ARG A 356 -21.19 -3.01 -10.70
CA ARG A 356 -22.48 -2.92 -11.39
C ARG A 356 -23.55 -2.37 -10.47
N GLY A 357 -24.31 -1.38 -10.94
CA GLY A 357 -25.45 -0.81 -10.22
C GLY A 357 -25.10 0.41 -9.38
N ASP A 358 -25.93 0.69 -8.38
CA ASP A 358 -25.78 1.84 -7.48
C ASP A 358 -24.43 1.83 -6.77
N LEU A 359 -23.61 2.85 -7.02
CA LEU A 359 -22.26 2.96 -6.46
C LEU A 359 -22.25 3.02 -4.92
N THR A 360 -23.31 3.48 -4.28
CA THR A 360 -23.39 3.54 -2.81
C THR A 360 -23.33 2.16 -2.15
N GLN A 361 -23.66 1.11 -2.87
CA GLN A 361 -23.61 -0.26 -2.39
C GLN A 361 -22.20 -0.88 -2.46
N HIS A 362 -21.30 -0.27 -3.24
CA HIS A 362 -19.98 -0.82 -3.55
C HIS A 362 -18.83 -0.04 -2.94
N VAL A 363 -18.98 1.28 -2.76
CA VAL A 363 -17.89 2.17 -2.34
C VAL A 363 -18.28 3.02 -1.15
N TYR A 364 -17.29 3.35 -0.31
CA TYR A 364 -17.47 4.34 0.76
C TYR A 364 -17.31 5.75 0.18
N LEU A 365 -18.38 6.54 0.24
CA LEU A 365 -18.42 7.90 -0.26
C LEU A 365 -18.14 8.91 0.86
N LYS A 366 -17.22 9.84 0.58
CA LYS A 366 -16.91 10.97 1.46
C LYS A 366 -17.10 12.26 0.68
N PRO A 367 -18.01 13.16 1.12
CA PRO A 367 -18.17 14.46 0.49
C PRO A 367 -16.87 15.27 0.53
N MET A 368 -16.46 15.82 -0.63
CA MET A 368 -15.24 16.61 -0.77
C MET A 368 -15.54 18.10 -0.99
N ASP A 369 -16.55 18.40 -1.80
CA ASP A 369 -16.94 19.75 -2.18
C ASP A 369 -18.42 20.01 -1.97
N TYR A 370 -18.76 21.27 -1.71
CA TYR A 370 -20.11 21.75 -1.55
C TYR A 370 -20.32 23.02 -2.36
N ARG A 371 -21.41 23.09 -3.14
CA ARG A 371 -21.84 24.34 -3.75
C ARG A 371 -22.62 25.15 -2.72
N ALA A 372 -22.14 26.35 -2.37
CA ALA A 372 -22.86 27.28 -1.52
C ALA A 372 -23.59 28.31 -2.37
N SER A 373 -24.86 28.60 -1.99
CA SER A 373 -25.62 29.74 -2.50
C SER A 373 -26.31 30.45 -1.33
N PHE A 374 -26.59 31.73 -1.51
CA PHE A 374 -27.34 32.45 -0.51
C PHE A 374 -28.77 31.88 -0.43
N LEU A 375 -29.26 31.71 0.80
CA LEU A 375 -30.65 31.31 1.03
C LEU A 375 -31.56 32.36 0.39
N ARG A 376 -32.47 31.94 -0.49
CA ARG A 376 -33.61 32.79 -0.85
C ARG A 376 -34.45 32.91 0.41
N VAL A 377 -34.59 34.12 0.93
CA VAL A 377 -35.66 34.44 1.89
C VAL A 377 -36.95 34.24 1.14
N LEU A 378 -37.66 33.15 1.40
CA LEU A 378 -39.06 33.01 0.99
C LEU A 378 -39.77 34.07 1.76
N SER A 379 -40.17 35.14 1.09
CA SER A 379 -41.12 36.12 1.66
C SER A 379 -42.38 35.36 2.04
N PRO A 380 -42.97 35.66 3.23
CA PRO A 380 -44.19 35.00 3.73
C PRO A 380 -45.38 35.12 2.83
#